data_d34c60734f16088b8ffd31d4318b0f98
#
_entry.id   d34c60734f16088b8ffd31d4318b0f98
#
_cell.length_a   1.000
_cell.length_b   1.000
_cell.length_c   1.000
_cell.angle_alpha   90.00
_cell.angle_beta   90.00
_cell.angle_gamma   90.00
#
_symmetry.space_group_name_H-M   'P 1'
#
loop_
_entity.id
_entity.type
_entity.pdbx_description
1 polymer ?
#
loop_
_entity_poly.entity_id
_entity_poly.type
_entity_poly.pdbx_seq_one_letter_code
_entity_poly.pdbx_strand_id
1 'polypeptide(L)'
;MKVMFWISFLAALTLEMVHGQDNSALLKVGTQAPAFTLTSIEGKTVSLSDFKGRYVLIDFWASWCHDCRKASPEMVALFAKYGKENIAFLGVSFDDKRENWENAVKHDQLTWTHVSELKKWKETTISGQYGIRWIPTVYLIDPDGRVAYADINGRGLEEKLQEIFGRR
;
A
#
# COMPACT_ATOMS: atom_id res chain seq x y z
N MET A 1 -59.06 -2.83 -37.41
CA MET A 1 -58.55 -3.41 -36.13
C MET A 1 -57.02 -3.31 -36.15
N LYS A 2 -56.46 -2.31 -35.43
CA LYS A 2 -54.98 -2.14 -35.27
C LYS A 2 -54.61 -2.69 -33.90
N VAL A 3 -53.83 -3.77 -33.90
CA VAL A 3 -53.28 -4.37 -32.69
C VAL A 3 -51.96 -3.67 -32.40
N MET A 4 -51.96 -2.87 -31.35
CA MET A 4 -50.75 -2.20 -30.83
C MET A 4 -49.99 -3.18 -29.92
N PHE A 5 -48.81 -3.67 -30.39
CA PHE A 5 -47.88 -4.42 -29.55
C PHE A 5 -47.14 -3.47 -28.64
N TRP A 6 -47.40 -3.56 -27.33
CA TRP A 6 -46.59 -2.93 -26.28
C TRP A 6 -45.39 -3.85 -26.02
N ILE A 7 -44.23 -3.37 -26.43
CA ILE A 7 -42.96 -4.03 -26.04
C ILE A 7 -42.55 -3.37 -24.73
N SER A 8 -42.78 -4.11 -23.64
CA SER A 8 -42.24 -3.73 -22.31
C SER A 8 -40.73 -3.97 -22.28
N PHE A 9 -39.95 -2.91 -22.34
CA PHE A 9 -38.51 -2.94 -22.12
C PHE A 9 -38.25 -3.10 -20.62
N LEU A 10 -38.05 -4.34 -20.13
CA LEU A 10 -37.49 -4.58 -18.80
C LEU A 10 -35.99 -4.23 -18.85
N ALA A 11 -35.64 -3.03 -18.40
CA ALA A 11 -34.27 -2.69 -18.10
C ALA A 11 -33.85 -3.47 -16.84
N ALA A 12 -33.14 -4.57 -17.04
CA ALA A 12 -32.47 -5.27 -15.96
C ALA A 12 -31.32 -4.38 -15.46
N LEU A 13 -31.56 -3.68 -14.34
CA LEU A 13 -30.50 -3.02 -13.56
C LEU A 13 -29.60 -4.13 -13.00
N THR A 14 -28.52 -4.46 -13.67
CA THR A 14 -27.44 -5.23 -13.08
C THR A 14 -26.74 -4.35 -12.05
N LEU A 15 -27.12 -4.54 -10.79
CA LEU A 15 -26.39 -3.98 -9.65
C LEU A 15 -25.02 -4.67 -9.63
N GLU A 16 -24.00 -4.06 -10.27
CA GLU A 16 -22.63 -4.48 -10.10
C GLU A 16 -22.29 -4.24 -8.62
N MET A 17 -22.22 -5.34 -7.87
CA MET A 17 -21.65 -5.32 -6.54
C MET A 17 -20.17 -4.98 -6.70
N VAL A 18 -19.84 -3.71 -6.60
CA VAL A 18 -18.48 -3.25 -6.35
C VAL A 18 -18.09 -3.84 -4.99
N HIS A 19 -17.37 -4.94 -5.00
CA HIS A 19 -16.67 -5.45 -3.81
C HIS A 19 -15.57 -4.45 -3.46
N GLY A 20 -15.96 -3.33 -2.86
CA GLY A 20 -15.04 -2.40 -2.23
C GLY A 20 -14.38 -3.15 -1.08
N GLN A 21 -13.06 -3.33 -1.15
CA GLN A 21 -12.32 -3.87 -0.02
C GLN A 21 -12.56 -2.98 1.19
N ASP A 22 -12.88 -3.59 2.34
CA ASP A 22 -13.24 -2.88 3.55
C ASP A 22 -11.99 -2.31 4.25
N ASN A 23 -11.81 -1.00 4.13
CA ASN A 23 -10.74 -0.25 4.80
C ASN A 23 -11.01 0.01 6.29
N SER A 24 -12.10 -0.51 6.87
CA SER A 24 -12.52 -0.20 8.26
C SER A 24 -11.50 -0.62 9.31
N ALA A 25 -10.63 -1.60 8.99
CA ALA A 25 -9.57 -2.05 9.88
C ALA A 25 -8.33 -1.16 9.87
N LEU A 26 -8.16 -0.33 8.84
CA LEU A 26 -7.01 0.54 8.70
C LEU A 26 -7.03 1.68 9.71
N LEU A 27 -5.86 2.18 10.07
CA LEU A 27 -5.73 3.37 10.90
C LEU A 27 -6.35 4.57 10.17
N LYS A 28 -7.10 5.37 10.90
CA LYS A 28 -7.77 6.56 10.35
C LYS A 28 -6.76 7.66 10.06
N VAL A 29 -7.03 8.46 9.02
CA VAL A 29 -6.27 9.69 8.72
C VAL A 29 -6.24 10.58 9.95
N GLY A 30 -5.08 11.17 10.25
CA GLY A 30 -4.80 11.98 11.43
C GLY A 30 -4.33 11.18 12.66
N THR A 31 -4.49 9.84 12.68
CA THR A 31 -3.99 8.99 13.77
C THR A 31 -2.46 8.99 13.78
N GLN A 32 -1.85 8.99 14.97
CA GLN A 32 -0.40 8.78 15.10
C GLN A 32 -0.04 7.37 14.62
N ALA A 33 0.89 7.27 13.66
CA ALA A 33 1.36 5.99 13.16
C ALA A 33 2.08 5.21 14.26
N PRO A 34 1.79 3.91 14.47
CA PRO A 34 2.50 3.08 15.43
C PRO A 34 4.00 3.03 15.12
N ALA A 35 4.82 3.21 16.15
CA ALA A 35 6.26 3.07 16.00
C ALA A 35 6.63 1.60 15.73
N PHE A 36 7.62 1.40 14.88
CA PHE A 36 8.23 0.09 14.65
C PHE A 36 9.73 0.22 14.44
N THR A 37 10.43 -0.88 14.64
CA THR A 37 11.84 -1.05 14.34
C THR A 37 12.01 -2.44 13.72
N LEU A 38 12.47 -2.50 12.48
CA LEU A 38 12.60 -3.73 11.68
C LEU A 38 13.99 -3.83 11.05
N THR A 39 14.31 -4.99 10.51
CA THR A 39 15.61 -5.25 9.86
C THR A 39 15.47 -5.16 8.35
N SER A 40 16.38 -4.41 7.71
CA SER A 40 16.43 -4.31 6.24
C SER A 40 17.09 -5.54 5.58
N ILE A 41 17.00 -5.60 4.24
CA ILE A 41 17.69 -6.62 3.45
C ILE A 41 19.20 -6.61 3.72
N GLU A 42 19.79 -5.42 3.89
CA GLU A 42 21.22 -5.25 4.19
C GLU A 42 21.57 -5.54 5.64
N GLY A 43 20.61 -5.99 6.47
CA GLY A 43 20.81 -6.28 7.89
C GLY A 43 20.85 -5.05 8.81
N LYS A 44 20.47 -3.87 8.30
CA LYS A 44 20.44 -2.64 9.08
C LYS A 44 19.14 -2.53 9.85
N THR A 45 19.20 -1.98 11.05
CA THR A 45 18.01 -1.58 11.81
C THR A 45 17.40 -0.33 11.18
N VAL A 46 16.09 -0.36 10.94
CA VAL A 46 15.31 0.75 10.36
C VAL A 46 14.09 0.98 11.24
N SER A 47 13.91 2.20 11.73
CA SER A 47 12.78 2.62 12.54
C SER A 47 11.95 3.66 11.80
N LEU A 48 10.64 3.73 12.06
CA LEU A 48 9.79 4.79 11.49
C LEU A 48 10.32 6.18 11.88
N SER A 49 10.88 6.33 13.07
CA SER A 49 11.47 7.59 13.57
C SER A 49 12.67 8.09 12.75
N ASP A 50 13.35 7.23 11.99
CA ASP A 50 14.49 7.61 11.14
C ASP A 50 14.06 8.53 9.98
N PHE A 51 12.77 8.55 9.68
CA PHE A 51 12.16 9.35 8.62
C PHE A 51 11.44 10.61 9.12
N LYS A 52 11.58 10.96 10.40
CA LYS A 52 10.91 12.16 10.97
C LYS A 52 11.21 13.41 10.15
N GLY A 53 10.19 14.25 9.94
CA GLY A 53 10.29 15.47 9.11
C GLY A 53 10.12 15.23 7.60
N ARG A 54 9.88 13.99 7.19
CA ARG A 54 9.59 13.59 5.80
C ARG A 54 8.27 12.86 5.72
N TYR A 55 7.66 12.86 4.56
CA TYR A 55 6.63 11.87 4.27
C TYR A 55 7.24 10.47 4.19
N VAL A 56 6.47 9.45 4.58
CA VAL A 56 6.87 8.04 4.46
C VAL A 56 5.75 7.27 3.77
N LEU A 57 6.00 6.76 2.58
CA LEU A 57 5.10 5.81 1.92
C LEU A 57 5.49 4.41 2.37
N ILE A 58 4.61 3.77 3.12
CA ILE A 58 4.78 2.38 3.59
C ILE A 58 3.93 1.48 2.70
N ASP A 59 4.56 0.54 2.01
CA ASP A 59 3.93 -0.49 1.20
C ASP A 59 4.03 -1.85 1.91
N PHE A 60 2.88 -2.38 2.35
CA PHE A 60 2.76 -3.71 2.95
C PHE A 60 2.51 -4.76 1.87
N TRP A 61 3.45 -5.66 1.68
CA TRP A 61 3.47 -6.60 0.58
C TRP A 61 4.13 -7.94 0.93
N ALA A 62 4.21 -8.86 -0.03
CA ALA A 62 5.02 -10.08 0.07
C ALA A 62 5.38 -10.63 -1.31
N SER A 63 6.44 -11.41 -1.41
CA SER A 63 6.88 -12.05 -2.66
C SER A 63 5.86 -13.04 -3.22
N TRP A 64 5.12 -13.70 -2.36
CA TRP A 64 4.06 -14.66 -2.70
C TRP A 64 2.71 -14.01 -3.03
N CYS A 65 2.55 -12.70 -2.82
CA CYS A 65 1.32 -11.97 -3.09
C CYS A 65 1.24 -11.60 -4.57
N HIS A 66 0.35 -12.25 -5.32
CA HIS A 66 0.18 -12.02 -6.75
C HIS A 66 -0.22 -10.57 -7.06
N ASP A 67 -1.20 -10.02 -6.34
CA ASP A 67 -1.68 -8.66 -6.57
C ASP A 67 -0.63 -7.61 -6.22
N CYS A 68 0.20 -7.86 -5.18
CA CYS A 68 1.33 -7.00 -4.85
C CYS A 68 2.35 -6.96 -6.00
N ARG A 69 2.70 -8.13 -6.55
CA ARG A 69 3.65 -8.25 -7.66
C ARG A 69 3.11 -7.60 -8.94
N LYS A 70 1.81 -7.66 -9.15
CA LYS A 70 1.13 -6.98 -10.26
C LYS A 70 1.15 -5.45 -10.09
N ALA A 71 1.09 -4.93 -8.85
CA ALA A 71 1.16 -3.50 -8.55
C ALA A 71 2.60 -2.95 -8.52
N SER A 72 3.64 -3.80 -8.44
CA SER A 72 5.04 -3.39 -8.36
C SER A 72 5.48 -2.40 -9.45
N PRO A 73 5.12 -2.55 -10.75
CA PRO A 73 5.49 -1.58 -11.78
C PRO A 73 4.94 -0.16 -11.53
N GLU A 74 3.73 -0.05 -10.99
CA GLU A 74 3.14 1.24 -10.62
C GLU A 74 3.92 1.86 -9.46
N MET A 75 4.26 1.09 -8.43
CA MET A 75 5.07 1.57 -7.31
C MET A 75 6.47 2.03 -7.77
N VAL A 76 7.10 1.32 -8.72
CA VAL A 76 8.37 1.74 -9.34
C VAL A 76 8.21 3.08 -10.06
N ALA A 77 7.11 3.27 -10.80
CA ALA A 77 6.82 4.54 -11.49
C ALA A 77 6.61 5.69 -10.50
N LEU A 78 5.88 5.45 -9.40
CA LEU A 78 5.69 6.44 -8.33
C LEU A 78 7.04 6.78 -7.65
N PHE A 79 7.88 5.79 -7.39
CA PHE A 79 9.22 6.03 -6.85
C PHE A 79 10.10 6.86 -7.80
N ALA A 80 10.08 6.55 -9.09
CA ALA A 80 10.82 7.33 -10.10
C ALA A 80 10.35 8.80 -10.16
N LYS A 81 9.03 9.02 -10.00
CA LYS A 81 8.42 10.35 -10.08
C LYS A 81 8.63 11.17 -8.79
N TYR A 82 8.47 10.57 -7.62
CA TYR A 82 8.42 11.28 -6.33
C TYR A 82 9.61 10.99 -5.40
N GLY A 83 10.43 9.98 -5.67
CA GLY A 83 11.50 9.55 -4.75
C GLY A 83 12.61 10.59 -4.52
N LYS A 84 12.64 11.68 -5.31
CA LYS A 84 13.54 12.83 -5.09
C LYS A 84 12.91 13.95 -4.27
N GLU A 85 11.64 13.87 -3.97
CA GLU A 85 10.91 14.81 -3.12
C GLU A 85 11.19 14.53 -1.63
N ASN A 86 10.57 15.31 -0.74
CA ASN A 86 10.69 15.07 0.71
C ASN A 86 9.83 13.88 1.17
N ILE A 87 10.03 12.73 0.53
CA ILE A 87 9.34 11.46 0.83
C ILE A 87 10.33 10.30 0.86
N ALA A 88 10.13 9.37 1.77
CA ALA A 88 10.80 8.07 1.80
C ALA A 88 9.81 6.99 1.37
N PHE A 89 10.27 6.03 0.56
CA PHE A 89 9.54 4.81 0.26
C PHE A 89 10.07 3.69 1.14
N LEU A 90 9.20 2.91 1.74
CA LEU A 90 9.54 1.83 2.65
C LEU A 90 8.64 0.62 2.36
N GLY A 91 9.22 -0.47 1.87
CA GLY A 91 8.51 -1.74 1.70
C GLY A 91 8.58 -2.56 2.99
N VAL A 92 7.43 -2.97 3.52
CA VAL A 92 7.34 -3.90 4.66
C VAL A 92 6.87 -5.25 4.14
N SER A 93 7.80 -6.23 4.13
CA SER A 93 7.52 -7.56 3.61
C SER A 93 6.99 -8.50 4.69
N PHE A 94 5.98 -9.30 4.33
CA PHE A 94 5.44 -10.41 5.12
C PHE A 94 5.99 -11.78 4.66
N ASP A 95 7.18 -11.79 4.09
CA ASP A 95 7.90 -13.03 3.79
C ASP A 95 8.52 -13.63 5.07
N ASP A 96 8.40 -14.95 5.22
CA ASP A 96 9.06 -15.70 6.28
C ASP A 96 10.42 -16.27 5.84
N LYS A 97 10.75 -16.12 4.54
CA LYS A 97 12.02 -16.55 3.95
C LYS A 97 12.73 -15.38 3.29
N ARG A 98 13.90 -15.06 3.79
CA ARG A 98 14.75 -13.97 3.29
C ARG A 98 15.01 -14.10 1.79
N GLU A 99 15.37 -15.30 1.32
CA GLU A 99 15.71 -15.54 -0.08
C GLU A 99 14.56 -15.19 -1.04
N ASN A 100 13.31 -15.55 -0.70
CA ASN A 100 12.13 -15.24 -1.53
C ASN A 100 11.92 -13.73 -1.60
N TRP A 101 12.04 -13.04 -0.47
CA TRP A 101 11.92 -11.60 -0.37
C TRP A 101 12.98 -10.87 -1.20
N GLU A 102 14.28 -11.21 -1.03
CA GLU A 102 15.40 -10.62 -1.76
C GLU A 102 15.27 -10.85 -3.28
N ASN A 103 14.91 -12.06 -3.70
CA ASN A 103 14.68 -12.38 -5.10
C ASN A 103 13.54 -11.56 -5.71
N ALA A 104 12.45 -11.38 -4.98
CA ALA A 104 11.32 -10.58 -5.43
C ALA A 104 11.67 -9.09 -5.55
N VAL A 105 12.33 -8.51 -4.54
CA VAL A 105 12.81 -7.11 -4.58
C VAL A 105 13.70 -6.87 -5.81
N LYS A 106 14.66 -7.78 -6.05
CA LYS A 106 15.55 -7.69 -7.20
C LYS A 106 14.82 -7.84 -8.54
N HIS A 107 13.96 -8.85 -8.65
CA HIS A 107 13.21 -9.15 -9.87
C HIS A 107 12.29 -8.00 -10.26
N ASP A 108 11.57 -7.43 -9.30
CA ASP A 108 10.59 -6.35 -9.53
C ASP A 108 11.23 -4.95 -9.51
N GLN A 109 12.56 -4.87 -9.36
CA GLN A 109 13.32 -3.60 -9.37
C GLN A 109 12.88 -2.60 -8.28
N LEU A 110 12.53 -3.11 -7.10
CA LEU A 110 12.11 -2.31 -5.96
C LEU A 110 13.35 -1.73 -5.25
N THR A 111 13.86 -0.60 -5.73
CA THR A 111 15.18 -0.07 -5.36
C THR A 111 15.21 0.80 -4.10
N TRP A 112 14.11 0.95 -3.40
CA TRP A 112 14.03 1.65 -2.11
C TRP A 112 14.27 0.71 -0.92
N THR A 113 14.22 1.27 0.29
CA THR A 113 14.44 0.48 1.52
C THR A 113 13.31 -0.53 1.74
N HIS A 114 13.69 -1.78 2.02
CA HIS A 114 12.77 -2.85 2.39
C HIS A 114 13.13 -3.44 3.74
N VAL A 115 12.12 -3.72 4.56
CA VAL A 115 12.25 -4.28 5.91
C VAL A 115 11.29 -5.45 6.12
N SER A 116 11.61 -6.35 7.07
CA SER A 116 10.75 -7.47 7.42
C SER A 116 11.01 -7.95 8.85
N GLU A 117 9.99 -8.56 9.48
CA GLU A 117 10.15 -9.38 10.68
C GLU A 117 10.60 -10.81 10.36
N LEU A 118 10.62 -11.22 9.09
CA LEU A 118 10.85 -12.60 8.62
C LEU A 118 9.94 -13.61 9.33
N LYS A 119 8.68 -13.27 9.48
CA LYS A 119 7.63 -14.08 10.07
C LYS A 119 6.44 -14.17 9.11
N LYS A 120 5.66 -15.23 9.25
CA LYS A 120 4.39 -15.33 8.53
C LYS A 120 3.49 -14.14 8.88
N TRP A 121 2.78 -13.62 7.91
CA TRP A 121 1.99 -12.39 8.02
C TRP A 121 1.21 -12.26 9.34
N LYS A 122 0.41 -13.28 9.72
CA LYS A 122 -0.41 -13.25 10.94
C LYS A 122 0.38 -13.32 12.25
N GLU A 123 1.67 -13.63 12.18
CA GLU A 123 2.58 -13.72 13.32
C GLU A 123 3.39 -12.43 13.51
N THR A 124 3.28 -11.48 12.57
CA THR A 124 3.99 -10.20 12.65
C THR A 124 3.29 -9.23 13.59
N THR A 125 4.07 -8.51 14.39
CA THR A 125 3.54 -7.45 15.27
C THR A 125 2.98 -6.28 14.46
N ILE A 126 3.69 -5.89 13.40
CA ILE A 126 3.35 -4.73 12.60
C ILE A 126 2.01 -4.89 11.86
N SER A 127 1.65 -6.11 11.42
CA SER A 127 0.35 -6.33 10.77
C SER A 127 -0.83 -6.00 11.69
N GLY A 128 -0.73 -6.37 12.97
CA GLY A 128 -1.75 -6.05 13.97
C GLY A 128 -1.81 -4.56 14.28
N GLN A 129 -0.66 -3.91 14.46
CA GLN A 129 -0.56 -2.49 14.79
C GLN A 129 -1.15 -1.59 13.71
N TYR A 130 -0.95 -1.93 12.42
CA TYR A 130 -1.45 -1.17 11.27
C TYR A 130 -2.79 -1.68 10.73
N GLY A 131 -3.43 -2.66 11.39
CA GLY A 131 -4.72 -3.20 10.97
C GLY A 131 -4.68 -3.90 9.60
N ILE A 132 -3.54 -4.49 9.22
CA ILE A 132 -3.35 -5.10 7.91
C ILE A 132 -4.12 -6.42 7.85
N ARG A 133 -5.22 -6.44 7.11
CA ARG A 133 -6.06 -7.62 6.85
C ARG A 133 -5.96 -8.12 5.42
N TRP A 134 -5.35 -7.34 4.54
CA TRP A 134 -5.13 -7.62 3.13
C TRP A 134 -3.83 -6.99 2.65
N ILE A 135 -3.22 -7.54 1.60
CA ILE A 135 -2.10 -6.94 0.87
C ILE A 135 -2.36 -7.02 -0.64
N PRO A 136 -1.91 -6.03 -1.43
CA PRO A 136 -1.14 -4.87 -0.97
C PRO A 136 -1.99 -3.88 -0.16
N THR A 137 -1.39 -3.26 0.83
CA THR A 137 -1.97 -2.13 1.59
C THR A 137 -0.91 -1.05 1.71
N VAL A 138 -1.28 0.20 1.48
CA VAL A 138 -0.37 1.32 1.54
C VAL A 138 -0.80 2.33 2.61
N TYR A 139 0.19 2.93 3.24
CA TYR A 139 0.04 4.08 4.13
C TYR A 139 0.95 5.20 3.68
N LEU A 140 0.45 6.43 3.72
CA LEU A 140 1.28 7.63 3.65
C LEU A 140 1.29 8.28 5.02
N ILE A 141 2.46 8.40 5.61
CA ILE A 141 2.68 9.05 6.91
C ILE A 141 3.25 10.45 6.64
N ASP A 142 2.70 11.46 7.31
CA ASP A 142 3.16 12.84 7.17
C ASP A 142 4.44 13.13 7.99
N PRO A 143 5.08 14.31 7.84
CA PRO A 143 6.29 14.67 8.56
C PRO A 143 6.15 14.69 10.10
N ASP A 144 4.93 14.80 10.63
CA ASP A 144 4.63 14.77 12.06
C ASP A 144 4.38 13.33 12.57
N GLY A 145 4.46 12.33 11.67
CA GLY A 145 4.26 10.93 12.00
C GLY A 145 2.79 10.50 12.04
N ARG A 146 1.88 11.26 11.43
CA ARG A 146 0.46 10.93 11.37
C ARG A 146 0.09 10.31 10.03
N VAL A 147 -0.93 9.48 10.04
CA VAL A 147 -1.49 8.91 8.81
C VAL A 147 -2.11 10.03 7.97
N ALA A 148 -1.54 10.30 6.80
CA ALA A 148 -2.07 11.23 5.81
C ALA A 148 -2.99 10.53 4.79
N TYR A 149 -2.78 9.21 4.56
CA TYR A 149 -3.56 8.39 3.66
C TYR A 149 -3.36 6.90 4.00
N ALA A 150 -4.40 6.09 3.80
CA ALA A 150 -4.32 4.64 3.90
C ALA A 150 -5.37 3.99 2.98
N ASP A 151 -4.97 3.00 2.20
CA ASP A 151 -5.89 2.25 1.34
C ASP A 151 -5.37 0.84 1.02
N ILE A 152 -6.28 -0.10 0.87
CA ILE A 152 -6.01 -1.42 0.31
C ILE A 152 -5.91 -1.27 -1.20
N ASN A 153 -4.86 -1.83 -1.81
CA ASN A 153 -4.46 -1.68 -3.23
C ASN A 153 -4.00 -0.28 -3.66
N GLY A 154 -3.90 0.68 -2.74
CA GLY A 154 -3.35 2.02 -3.04
C GLY A 154 -4.18 2.88 -4.00
N ARG A 155 -5.49 2.62 -4.11
CA ARG A 155 -6.37 3.40 -5.00
C ARG A 155 -6.40 4.87 -4.58
N GLY A 156 -6.07 5.79 -5.51
CA GLY A 156 -5.98 7.22 -5.19
C GLY A 156 -4.66 7.66 -4.57
N LEU A 157 -3.66 6.77 -4.48
CA LEU A 157 -2.34 7.12 -3.95
C LEU A 157 -1.65 8.17 -4.83
N GLU A 158 -1.68 8.02 -6.16
CA GLU A 158 -1.05 8.97 -7.06
C GLU A 158 -1.70 10.35 -6.97
N GLU A 159 -3.03 10.43 -6.90
CA GLU A 159 -3.76 11.68 -6.70
C GLU A 159 -3.33 12.35 -5.39
N LYS A 160 -3.18 11.56 -4.32
CA LYS A 160 -2.73 12.09 -3.02
C LYS A 160 -1.28 12.60 -3.08
N LEU A 161 -0.38 11.90 -3.74
CA LEU A 161 1.00 12.36 -3.95
C LEU A 161 1.04 13.61 -4.85
N GLN A 162 0.20 13.68 -5.88
CA GLN A 162 0.07 14.85 -6.74
C GLN A 162 -0.46 16.07 -5.98
N GLU A 163 -1.42 15.88 -5.05
CA GLU A 163 -1.92 16.94 -4.18
C GLU A 163 -0.80 17.54 -3.32
N ILE A 164 0.09 16.68 -2.76
CA ILE A 164 1.15 17.08 -1.83
C ILE A 164 2.35 17.69 -2.57
N PHE A 165 2.81 17.05 -3.64
CA PHE A 165 4.09 17.37 -4.30
C PHE A 165 3.93 18.03 -5.67
N GLY A 166 2.74 18.02 -6.27
CA GLY A 166 2.51 18.54 -7.64
C GLY A 166 2.31 20.05 -7.75
N ARG A 167 2.34 20.80 -6.66
CA ARG A 167 2.08 22.25 -6.61
C ARG A 167 3.33 23.11 -6.80
N ARG A 168 4.26 22.68 -7.68
CA ARG A 168 5.42 23.49 -8.06
C ARG A 168 5.30 24.05 -9.45
#